data_0c7387c24f3a3bba95435c5066d29632
#
_entry.id   0c7387c24f3a3bba95435c5066d29632
#
_cell.length_a   1.000
_cell.length_b   1.000
_cell.length_c   1.000
_cell.angle_alpha   90.00
_cell.angle_beta   90.00
_cell.angle_gamma   90.00
#
_symmetry.space_group_name_H-M   'P 1'
#
loop_
_entity.id
_entity.type
_entity.pdbx_description
1 polymer ?
#
loop_
_entity_poly.entity_id
_entity_poly.type
_entity_poly.pdbx_seq_one_letter_code
_entity_poly.pdbx_strand_id
1 'polypeptide(L)'
;MTATLPQLDSSWWDQAELRPVLASRDVAGIFGWLQRHGWSQTQIGARTCQSQGEVSEILNGRQVKAYDVLERIADAFEIPRGRMGLAYSSSSQREGDKSSELTSDDRRNFAGAVASVAFGSVNDQARKWLPELANSVASVPAVITDSDVEQVASMTLEFRKLDQRYGGGAAVDAARGFYGYARRMIHSTADERTHRDLKVSLADFSSMLGWSFHDIGDQAAARRFLMNALVLAKDADEPSLAASILYRLGRVSMQEAQPVEALKMLQLGQLAAQDAGDPAEVARLHANEALAYAMLGKHDHVLDALARAEHEMGRADKSRVSPWTTLYFTPGDYTGHQALVYNSLSGYAKDETQAREYAVRAVEFAQQAITESGPDRSRRSRTFDRIVLSTNLLRTNELDAGVDVARDVINEAQVLRSGRGLSRLAEIGAAASHHSGSSDAVDLLHQLESVRTTAPKALTA
;
A
#
# COMPACT_ATOMS: atom_id res chain seq x y z
N MET A 1 27.33 -22.28 -39.10
CA MET A 1 25.91 -22.22 -39.45
C MET A 1 25.14 -21.78 -38.22
N THR A 2 24.76 -20.56 -38.15
CA THR A 2 23.89 -20.02 -37.07
C THR A 2 22.47 -20.56 -37.33
N ALA A 3 22.06 -21.56 -36.55
CA ALA A 3 20.69 -22.07 -36.60
C ALA A 3 19.73 -20.92 -36.24
N THR A 4 18.88 -20.55 -37.19
CA THR A 4 17.82 -19.56 -36.96
C THR A 4 16.92 -20.06 -35.82
N LEU A 5 16.71 -19.22 -34.78
CA LEU A 5 15.79 -19.57 -33.69
C LEU A 5 14.36 -19.74 -34.26
N PRO A 6 13.59 -20.73 -33.79
CA PRO A 6 12.19 -20.87 -34.17
C PRO A 6 11.42 -19.61 -33.76
N GLN A 7 10.47 -19.19 -34.58
CA GLN A 7 9.67 -18.02 -34.31
C GLN A 7 8.69 -18.35 -33.17
N LEU A 8 8.64 -17.51 -32.15
CA LEU A 8 7.64 -17.58 -31.08
C LEU A 8 6.33 -17.01 -31.60
N ASP A 9 5.26 -17.76 -31.39
CA ASP A 9 3.90 -17.32 -31.67
C ASP A 9 3.16 -17.21 -30.34
N SER A 10 2.87 -16.00 -29.90
CA SER A 10 2.20 -15.72 -28.63
C SER A 10 0.79 -16.34 -28.53
N SER A 11 0.18 -16.67 -29.71
CA SER A 11 -1.13 -17.34 -29.76
C SER A 11 -1.08 -18.78 -29.25
N TRP A 12 0.10 -19.42 -29.18
CA TRP A 12 0.24 -20.77 -28.63
C TRP A 12 -0.27 -20.87 -27.21
N TRP A 13 -0.03 -19.84 -26.40
CA TRP A 13 -0.41 -19.80 -24.99
C TRP A 13 -1.92 -19.68 -24.75
N ASP A 14 -2.70 -19.44 -25.80
CA ASP A 14 -4.17 -19.37 -25.76
C ASP A 14 -4.85 -20.73 -26.08
N GLN A 15 -4.08 -21.71 -26.54
CA GLN A 15 -4.62 -23.00 -26.90
C GLN A 15 -5.19 -23.76 -25.69
N ALA A 16 -6.34 -24.39 -25.88
CA ALA A 16 -7.06 -25.11 -24.83
C ALA A 16 -6.22 -26.22 -24.18
N GLU A 17 -5.35 -26.87 -24.96
CA GLU A 17 -4.48 -27.96 -24.51
C GLU A 17 -3.38 -27.48 -23.55
N LEU A 18 -2.92 -26.23 -23.67
CA LEU A 18 -1.88 -25.69 -22.83
C LEU A 18 -2.41 -25.06 -21.52
N ARG A 19 -3.70 -24.74 -21.45
CA ARG A 19 -4.28 -24.13 -20.25
C ARG A 19 -4.03 -24.92 -18.95
N PRO A 20 -4.27 -26.25 -18.89
CA PRO A 20 -3.98 -27.02 -17.67
C PRO A 20 -2.48 -27.11 -17.37
N VAL A 21 -1.63 -27.20 -18.40
CA VAL A 21 -0.16 -27.25 -18.28
C VAL A 21 0.37 -25.95 -17.68
N LEU A 22 -0.11 -24.80 -18.15
CA LEU A 22 0.26 -23.49 -17.65
C LEU A 22 -0.28 -23.26 -16.22
N ALA A 23 -1.55 -23.58 -15.97
CA ALA A 23 -2.18 -23.41 -14.68
C ALA A 23 -1.52 -24.25 -13.57
N SER A 24 -1.07 -25.46 -13.90
CA SER A 24 -0.33 -26.34 -12.98
C SER A 24 1.17 -26.02 -12.87
N ARG A 25 1.67 -25.05 -13.66
CA ARG A 25 3.10 -24.72 -13.73
C ARG A 25 3.98 -25.91 -14.14
N ASP A 26 3.45 -26.77 -15.02
CA ASP A 26 4.17 -27.92 -15.52
C ASP A 26 5.21 -27.50 -16.57
N VAL A 27 6.41 -27.16 -16.07
CA VAL A 27 7.52 -26.74 -16.93
C VAL A 27 7.96 -27.83 -17.90
N ALA A 28 7.86 -29.09 -17.50
CA ALA A 28 8.17 -30.21 -18.38
C ALA A 28 7.21 -30.26 -19.59
N GLY A 29 5.91 -30.05 -19.32
CA GLY A 29 4.89 -29.93 -20.36
C GLY A 29 5.12 -28.74 -21.30
N ILE A 30 5.53 -27.57 -20.74
CA ILE A 30 5.87 -26.38 -21.52
C ILE A 30 7.09 -26.66 -22.42
N PHE A 31 8.17 -27.20 -21.87
CA PHE A 31 9.39 -27.52 -22.64
C PHE A 31 9.13 -28.60 -23.68
N GLY A 32 8.31 -29.63 -23.37
CA GLY A 32 7.88 -30.64 -24.32
C GLY A 32 7.05 -30.05 -25.47
N TRP A 33 6.21 -29.06 -25.21
CA TRP A 33 5.51 -28.32 -26.25
C TRP A 33 6.47 -27.55 -27.16
N LEU A 34 7.42 -26.81 -26.59
CA LEU A 34 8.43 -26.09 -27.36
C LEU A 34 9.28 -27.01 -28.23
N GLN A 35 9.65 -28.20 -27.74
CA GLN A 35 10.38 -29.18 -28.52
C GLN A 35 9.59 -29.68 -29.74
N ARG A 36 8.30 -29.94 -29.58
CA ARG A 36 7.43 -30.32 -30.72
C ARG A 36 7.31 -29.23 -31.78
N HIS A 37 7.57 -27.96 -31.38
CA HIS A 37 7.56 -26.79 -32.26
C HIS A 37 8.97 -26.36 -32.70
N GLY A 38 9.95 -27.27 -32.63
CA GLY A 38 11.26 -27.10 -33.24
C GLY A 38 12.33 -26.48 -32.33
N TRP A 39 12.06 -26.28 -31.03
CA TRP A 39 13.06 -25.78 -30.08
C TRP A 39 13.93 -26.94 -29.56
N SER A 40 15.25 -26.82 -29.68
CA SER A 40 16.18 -27.78 -29.07
C SER A 40 16.36 -27.46 -27.56
N GLN A 41 16.76 -28.45 -26.77
CA GLN A 41 17.08 -28.29 -25.35
C GLN A 41 18.15 -27.20 -25.09
N THR A 42 19.13 -27.13 -25.99
CA THR A 42 20.18 -26.10 -25.90
C THR A 42 19.62 -24.68 -26.12
N GLN A 43 18.68 -24.51 -27.07
CA GLN A 43 18.04 -23.24 -27.35
C GLN A 43 17.08 -22.84 -26.20
N ILE A 44 16.35 -23.79 -25.64
CA ILE A 44 15.51 -23.59 -24.46
C ILE A 44 16.37 -23.12 -23.28
N GLY A 45 17.47 -23.85 -23.00
CA GLY A 45 18.38 -23.50 -21.91
C GLY A 45 19.02 -22.12 -22.08
N ALA A 46 19.50 -21.82 -23.30
CA ALA A 46 20.08 -20.51 -23.59
C ALA A 46 19.07 -19.35 -23.33
N ARG A 47 17.78 -19.55 -23.67
CA ARG A 47 16.74 -18.54 -23.51
C ARG A 47 16.28 -18.39 -22.05
N THR A 48 16.31 -19.48 -21.28
CA THR A 48 15.90 -19.49 -19.86
C THR A 48 17.05 -19.32 -18.88
N CYS A 49 18.28 -19.07 -19.36
CA CYS A 49 19.51 -19.04 -18.57
C CYS A 49 19.72 -20.33 -17.74
N GLN A 50 19.45 -21.49 -18.39
CA GLN A 50 19.65 -22.84 -17.83
C GLN A 50 20.62 -23.63 -18.71
N SER A 51 21.34 -24.57 -18.12
CA SER A 51 22.17 -25.52 -18.88
C SER A 51 21.27 -26.51 -19.63
N GLN A 52 21.80 -27.09 -20.73
CA GLN A 52 21.08 -28.14 -21.43
C GLN A 52 20.81 -29.37 -20.54
N GLY A 53 21.70 -29.67 -19.59
CA GLY A 53 21.48 -30.70 -18.57
C GLY A 53 20.29 -30.45 -17.68
N GLU A 54 20.14 -29.21 -17.16
CA GLU A 54 18.97 -28.81 -16.33
C GLU A 54 17.66 -28.90 -17.13
N VAL A 55 17.65 -28.48 -18.40
CA VAL A 55 16.48 -28.64 -19.28
C VAL A 55 16.15 -30.12 -19.48
N SER A 56 17.14 -30.98 -19.67
CA SER A 56 16.96 -32.41 -19.76
C SER A 56 16.40 -33.04 -18.50
N GLU A 57 16.88 -32.62 -17.31
CA GLU A 57 16.36 -33.09 -16.02
C GLU A 57 14.89 -32.69 -15.84
N ILE A 58 14.53 -31.47 -16.22
CA ILE A 58 13.14 -30.96 -16.13
C ILE A 58 12.23 -31.79 -17.04
N LEU A 59 12.65 -32.06 -18.28
CA LEU A 59 11.90 -32.90 -19.22
C LEU A 59 11.74 -34.35 -18.71
N ASN A 60 12.70 -34.83 -17.90
CA ASN A 60 12.66 -36.15 -17.27
C ASN A 60 11.93 -36.16 -15.91
N GLY A 61 11.22 -35.09 -15.55
CA GLY A 61 10.34 -35.07 -14.38
C GLY A 61 10.82 -34.26 -13.17
N ARG A 62 11.98 -33.58 -13.25
CA ARG A 62 12.40 -32.62 -12.21
C ARG A 62 11.42 -31.47 -12.17
N GLN A 63 10.77 -31.27 -11.00
CA GLN A 63 9.83 -30.17 -10.79
C GLN A 63 10.54 -28.84 -10.54
N VAL A 64 10.10 -27.78 -11.23
CA VAL A 64 10.54 -26.42 -11.01
C VAL A 64 9.54 -25.75 -10.05
N LYS A 65 10.00 -25.46 -8.81
CA LYS A 65 9.18 -24.83 -7.75
C LYS A 65 9.64 -23.42 -7.41
N ALA A 66 10.86 -23.03 -7.78
CA ALA A 66 11.42 -21.73 -7.49
C ALA A 66 10.72 -20.65 -8.34
N TYR A 67 10.14 -19.66 -7.66
CA TYR A 67 9.30 -18.64 -8.30
C TYR A 67 10.08 -17.82 -9.34
N ASP A 68 11.32 -17.43 -9.01
CA ASP A 68 12.22 -16.69 -9.91
C ASP A 68 12.57 -17.46 -11.20
N VAL A 69 12.64 -18.80 -11.12
CA VAL A 69 12.85 -19.65 -12.30
C VAL A 69 11.59 -19.71 -13.15
N LEU A 70 10.41 -19.80 -12.53
CA LEU A 70 9.14 -19.78 -13.23
C LEU A 70 8.89 -18.44 -13.94
N GLU A 71 9.20 -17.31 -13.27
CA GLU A 71 9.15 -15.98 -13.89
C GLU A 71 10.06 -15.89 -15.11
N ARG A 72 11.30 -16.31 -14.96
CA ARG A 72 12.30 -16.28 -16.04
C ARG A 72 11.87 -17.12 -17.24
N ILE A 73 11.24 -18.27 -17.01
CA ILE A 73 10.69 -19.13 -18.08
C ILE A 73 9.51 -18.44 -18.76
N ALA A 74 8.60 -17.84 -17.98
CA ALA A 74 7.47 -17.11 -18.51
C ALA A 74 7.92 -15.95 -19.41
N ASP A 75 8.87 -15.16 -18.93
CA ASP A 75 9.41 -14.01 -19.68
C ASP A 75 10.20 -14.45 -20.93
N ALA A 76 11.01 -15.51 -20.81
CA ALA A 76 11.80 -16.03 -21.90
C ALA A 76 10.95 -16.47 -23.11
N PHE A 77 9.76 -16.98 -22.87
CA PHE A 77 8.86 -17.47 -23.91
C PHE A 77 7.58 -16.63 -24.07
N GLU A 78 7.57 -15.42 -23.51
CA GLU A 78 6.43 -14.48 -23.61
C GLU A 78 5.10 -15.12 -23.16
N ILE A 79 5.15 -16.05 -22.20
CA ILE A 79 3.97 -16.67 -21.61
C ILE A 79 3.28 -15.63 -20.73
N PRO A 80 2.00 -15.31 -20.96
CA PRO A 80 1.28 -14.39 -20.08
C PRO A 80 1.32 -14.91 -18.64
N ARG A 81 1.99 -14.16 -17.74
CA ARG A 81 2.27 -14.59 -16.36
C ARG A 81 1.01 -15.05 -15.61
N GLY A 82 -0.14 -14.36 -15.81
CA GLY A 82 -1.42 -14.74 -15.24
C GLY A 82 -1.89 -16.15 -15.60
N ARG A 83 -1.46 -16.71 -16.74
CA ARG A 83 -1.80 -18.08 -17.12
C ARG A 83 -1.04 -19.13 -16.30
N MET A 84 0.12 -18.75 -15.77
CA MET A 84 0.91 -19.57 -14.83
C MET A 84 0.62 -19.19 -13.37
N GLY A 85 -0.36 -18.35 -13.11
CA GLY A 85 -0.63 -17.84 -11.74
C GLY A 85 0.56 -17.12 -11.13
N LEU A 86 1.41 -16.49 -11.95
CA LEU A 86 2.52 -15.65 -11.52
C LEU A 86 2.07 -14.19 -11.49
N ALA A 87 2.59 -13.43 -10.53
CA ALA A 87 2.34 -11.99 -10.50
C ALA A 87 2.90 -11.34 -11.75
N TYR A 88 2.16 -10.40 -12.34
CA TYR A 88 2.71 -9.57 -13.41
C TYR A 88 3.75 -8.65 -12.79
N SER A 89 5.01 -8.75 -13.23
CA SER A 89 5.93 -7.65 -13.03
C SER A 89 5.49 -6.55 -13.99
N SER A 90 5.34 -5.35 -13.48
CA SER A 90 4.90 -4.16 -14.20
C SER A 90 5.83 -3.69 -15.35
N SER A 91 6.83 -4.52 -15.70
CA SER A 91 7.85 -4.18 -16.71
C SER A 91 7.54 -4.55 -18.15
N SER A 92 6.40 -5.18 -18.47
CA SER A 92 6.17 -5.68 -19.84
C SER A 92 4.87 -5.24 -20.51
N GLN A 93 4.30 -4.09 -20.18
CA GLN A 93 3.36 -3.38 -21.08
C GLN A 93 3.12 -1.96 -20.63
N ARG A 94 3.92 -1.02 -21.14
CA ARG A 94 3.52 0.34 -21.52
C ARG A 94 4.77 1.17 -21.83
N GLU A 95 5.19 1.17 -23.07
CA GLU A 95 5.80 2.39 -23.63
C GLU A 95 4.66 3.40 -23.68
N GLY A 96 4.65 4.34 -22.74
CA GLY A 96 3.67 5.43 -22.78
C GLY A 96 3.24 6.03 -21.46
N ASP A 97 3.73 5.56 -20.30
CA ASP A 97 3.57 6.35 -19.08
C ASP A 97 4.61 5.92 -18.02
N LYS A 98 5.64 6.76 -17.85
CA LYS A 98 6.64 6.59 -16.80
C LYS A 98 6.10 7.12 -15.46
N SER A 99 5.09 6.46 -14.90
CA SER A 99 4.85 6.53 -13.47
C SER A 99 5.76 5.49 -12.81
N SER A 100 6.83 5.98 -12.20
CA SER A 100 7.99 5.22 -11.77
C SER A 100 7.69 4.32 -10.58
N GLU A 101 7.46 3.02 -10.82
CA GLU A 101 7.67 2.03 -9.76
C GLU A 101 9.17 2.00 -9.41
N LEU A 102 9.47 2.14 -8.11
CA LEU A 102 10.83 2.10 -7.62
C LEU A 102 11.44 0.70 -7.82
N THR A 103 12.64 0.64 -8.33
CA THR A 103 13.41 -0.61 -8.38
C THR A 103 13.77 -1.09 -6.96
N SER A 104 14.22 -2.33 -6.81
CA SER A 104 14.68 -2.84 -5.51
C SER A 104 15.85 -2.02 -4.94
N ASP A 105 16.71 -1.47 -5.81
CA ASP A 105 17.81 -0.60 -5.43
C ASP A 105 17.32 0.78 -5.02
N ASP A 106 16.34 1.34 -5.74
CA ASP A 106 15.71 2.60 -5.36
C ASP A 106 15.02 2.51 -4.00
N ARG A 107 14.33 1.40 -3.72
CA ARG A 107 13.69 1.15 -2.42
C ARG A 107 14.72 1.07 -1.29
N ARG A 108 15.85 0.36 -1.49
CA ARG A 108 16.93 0.33 -0.51
C ARG A 108 17.52 1.70 -0.27
N ASN A 109 17.77 2.45 -1.33
CA ASN A 109 18.28 3.82 -1.28
C ASN A 109 17.30 4.75 -0.58
N PHE A 110 16.00 4.62 -0.83
CA PHE A 110 14.95 5.37 -0.16
C PHE A 110 14.91 5.06 1.34
N ALA A 111 14.88 3.77 1.72
CA ALA A 111 14.89 3.36 3.12
C ALA A 111 16.14 3.84 3.85
N GLY A 112 17.30 3.80 3.21
CA GLY A 112 18.55 4.37 3.74
C GLY A 112 18.48 5.88 3.90
N ALA A 113 17.87 6.59 2.95
CA ALA A 113 17.67 8.04 3.01
C ALA A 113 16.71 8.41 4.15
N VAL A 114 15.60 7.66 4.33
CA VAL A 114 14.66 7.86 5.46
C VAL A 114 15.36 7.66 6.80
N ALA A 115 16.14 6.58 6.96
CA ALA A 115 16.89 6.33 8.19
C ALA A 115 17.91 7.43 8.46
N SER A 116 18.65 7.90 7.44
CA SER A 116 19.58 9.01 7.55
C SER A 116 18.91 10.29 8.05
N VAL A 117 17.73 10.63 7.53
CA VAL A 117 16.97 11.81 7.96
C VAL A 117 16.42 11.62 9.37
N ALA A 118 15.87 10.46 9.70
CA ALA A 118 15.26 10.19 11.00
C ALA A 118 16.27 10.30 12.17
N PHE A 119 17.50 9.80 11.96
CA PHE A 119 18.52 9.70 13.04
C PHE A 119 19.81 10.49 12.80
N GLY A 120 19.96 11.11 11.66
CA GLY A 120 21.15 11.80 11.28
C GLY A 120 20.89 13.19 10.71
N SER A 121 21.43 13.42 9.52
CA SER A 121 21.32 14.67 8.79
C SER A 121 20.77 14.48 7.40
N VAL A 122 20.21 15.53 6.84
CA VAL A 122 19.75 15.59 5.44
C VAL A 122 20.97 15.59 4.51
N ASN A 123 21.24 14.45 3.90
CA ASN A 123 22.35 14.29 2.94
C ASN A 123 21.84 14.45 1.48
N ASP A 124 22.77 14.46 0.52
CA ASP A 124 22.42 14.59 -0.91
C ASP A 124 21.57 13.44 -1.43
N GLN A 125 21.67 12.25 -0.83
CA GLN A 125 20.83 11.11 -1.17
C GLN A 125 19.36 11.37 -0.76
N ALA A 126 19.11 11.93 0.43
CA ALA A 126 17.77 12.30 0.88
C ALA A 126 17.18 13.44 0.02
N ARG A 127 18.00 14.39 -0.42
CA ARG A 127 17.57 15.52 -1.26
C ARG A 127 16.97 15.09 -2.61
N LYS A 128 17.41 13.97 -3.17
CA LYS A 128 16.88 13.41 -4.44
C LYS A 128 15.40 12.98 -4.33
N TRP A 129 14.93 12.75 -3.11
CA TRP A 129 13.56 12.33 -2.84
C TRP A 129 12.62 13.48 -2.48
N LEU A 130 13.10 14.74 -2.53
CA LEU A 130 12.24 15.89 -2.26
C LEU A 130 11.33 16.18 -3.48
N PRO A 131 10.10 16.69 -3.25
CA PRO A 131 9.19 17.00 -4.34
C PRO A 131 9.65 18.20 -5.14
N GLU A 132 9.43 18.15 -6.45
CA GLU A 132 9.47 19.33 -7.29
C GLU A 132 8.18 20.13 -7.12
N LEU A 133 8.31 21.40 -6.80
CA LEU A 133 7.18 22.30 -6.58
C LEU A 133 7.10 23.31 -7.74
N ALA A 134 5.90 23.47 -8.28
CA ALA A 134 5.63 24.47 -9.28
C ALA A 134 5.91 25.89 -8.73
N ASN A 135 6.46 26.76 -9.58
CA ASN A 135 6.64 28.15 -9.23
C ASN A 135 5.29 28.84 -9.05
N SER A 136 5.05 29.42 -7.87
CA SER A 136 3.87 30.26 -7.61
C SER A 136 4.14 31.69 -8.07
N VAL A 137 3.16 32.32 -8.70
CA VAL A 137 3.23 33.73 -9.10
C VAL A 137 2.99 34.69 -7.94
N ALA A 138 2.35 34.24 -6.85
CA ALA A 138 2.10 35.07 -5.67
C ALA A 138 3.41 35.34 -4.91
N SER A 139 3.66 36.57 -4.49
CA SER A 139 4.76 36.93 -3.59
C SER A 139 4.46 36.45 -2.17
N VAL A 140 5.51 36.03 -1.46
CA VAL A 140 5.40 35.74 -0.02
C VAL A 140 5.80 37.01 0.79
N PRO A 141 5.32 37.13 2.05
CA PRO A 141 5.76 38.23 2.93
C PRO A 141 7.29 38.23 3.10
N ALA A 142 7.90 39.40 3.12
CA ALA A 142 9.33 39.55 3.41
C ALA A 142 9.66 39.23 4.88
N VAL A 143 8.71 39.51 5.77
CA VAL A 143 8.75 39.19 7.18
C VAL A 143 7.50 38.39 7.52
N ILE A 144 7.65 37.24 8.16
CA ILE A 144 6.55 36.38 8.62
C ILE A 144 6.37 36.48 10.11
N THR A 145 5.13 36.25 10.53
CA THR A 145 4.67 36.34 11.92
C THR A 145 3.93 35.06 12.31
N ASP A 146 3.56 34.92 13.59
CA ASP A 146 2.72 33.81 14.07
C ASP A 146 1.41 33.69 13.26
N SER A 147 0.84 34.83 12.81
CA SER A 147 -0.38 34.80 11.96
C SER A 147 -0.19 34.10 10.60
N ASP A 148 0.99 34.21 10.01
CA ASP A 148 1.30 33.49 8.75
C ASP A 148 1.43 31.99 9.03
N VAL A 149 2.02 31.60 10.16
CA VAL A 149 2.12 30.21 10.60
C VAL A 149 0.72 29.62 10.86
N GLU A 150 -0.14 30.36 11.57
CA GLU A 150 -1.54 29.99 11.83
C GLU A 150 -2.32 29.84 10.53
N GLN A 151 -2.09 30.67 9.53
CA GLN A 151 -2.70 30.54 8.21
C GLN A 151 -2.34 29.21 7.55
N VAL A 152 -1.07 28.82 7.58
CA VAL A 152 -0.62 27.52 7.02
C VAL A 152 -1.28 26.35 7.77
N ALA A 153 -1.31 26.40 9.09
CA ALA A 153 -1.94 25.37 9.92
C ALA A 153 -3.46 25.26 9.66
N SER A 154 -4.16 26.39 9.57
CA SER A 154 -5.59 26.46 9.29
C SER A 154 -5.93 25.89 7.91
N MET A 155 -5.16 26.25 6.89
CA MET A 155 -5.35 25.71 5.53
C MET A 155 -5.07 24.20 5.50
N THR A 156 -4.07 23.71 6.23
CA THR A 156 -3.80 22.27 6.37
C THR A 156 -5.03 21.55 6.94
N LEU A 157 -5.65 22.14 7.97
CA LEU A 157 -6.85 21.58 8.60
C LEU A 157 -8.03 21.54 7.62
N GLU A 158 -8.25 22.60 6.83
CA GLU A 158 -9.35 22.63 5.85
C GLU A 158 -9.15 21.60 4.74
N PHE A 159 -7.94 21.48 4.20
CA PHE A 159 -7.65 20.42 3.21
C PHE A 159 -7.79 19.02 3.81
N ARG A 160 -7.44 18.82 5.08
CA ARG A 160 -7.64 17.56 5.80
C ARG A 160 -9.12 17.21 5.96
N LYS A 161 -9.97 18.17 6.26
CA LYS A 161 -11.43 17.99 6.31
C LYS A 161 -12.00 17.54 4.95
N LEU A 162 -11.53 18.14 3.86
CA LEU A 162 -11.91 17.74 2.51
C LEU A 162 -11.45 16.30 2.19
N ASP A 163 -10.20 15.95 2.53
CA ASP A 163 -9.67 14.59 2.37
C ASP A 163 -10.49 13.56 3.17
N GLN A 164 -10.81 13.86 4.43
CA GLN A 164 -11.60 12.95 5.28
C GLN A 164 -13.02 12.75 4.76
N ARG A 165 -13.61 13.78 4.16
CA ARG A 165 -15.00 13.75 3.68
C ARG A 165 -15.14 13.13 2.29
N TYR A 166 -14.21 13.42 1.39
CA TYR A 166 -14.35 13.12 -0.04
C TYR A 166 -13.21 12.25 -0.60
N GLY A 167 -12.18 11.97 0.18
CA GLY A 167 -10.97 11.27 -0.24
C GLY A 167 -9.87 12.20 -0.75
N GLY A 168 -8.64 11.66 -0.86
CA GLY A 168 -7.42 12.43 -1.21
C GLY A 168 -7.50 13.18 -2.53
N GLY A 169 -8.21 12.64 -3.51
CA GLY A 169 -8.38 13.27 -4.83
C GLY A 169 -9.29 14.51 -4.86
N ALA A 170 -9.92 14.87 -3.74
CA ALA A 170 -10.88 15.99 -3.73
C ALA A 170 -10.21 17.37 -3.87
N ALA A 171 -9.03 17.54 -3.30
CA ALA A 171 -8.38 18.84 -3.19
C ALA A 171 -6.85 18.80 -3.34
N VAL A 172 -6.26 17.68 -3.77
CA VAL A 172 -4.81 17.47 -3.81
C VAL A 172 -4.08 18.53 -4.63
N ASP A 173 -4.61 18.93 -5.79
CA ASP A 173 -3.98 19.93 -6.65
C ASP A 173 -4.02 21.33 -6.04
N ALA A 174 -5.15 21.73 -5.44
CA ALA A 174 -5.27 22.99 -4.73
C ALA A 174 -4.35 23.05 -3.49
N ALA A 175 -4.29 21.96 -2.72
CA ALA A 175 -3.41 21.83 -1.57
C ALA A 175 -1.93 21.88 -1.99
N ARG A 176 -1.54 21.19 -3.07
CA ARG A 176 -0.19 21.24 -3.64
C ARG A 176 0.19 22.66 -4.06
N GLY A 177 -0.72 23.38 -4.71
CA GLY A 177 -0.50 24.77 -5.12
C GLY A 177 -0.27 25.71 -3.92
N PHE A 178 -1.11 25.62 -2.89
CA PHE A 178 -0.94 26.39 -1.67
C PHE A 178 0.34 26.00 -0.91
N TYR A 179 0.67 24.71 -0.83
CA TYR A 179 1.93 24.27 -0.24
C TYR A 179 3.15 24.88 -0.94
N GLY A 180 3.15 24.95 -2.27
CA GLY A 180 4.21 25.57 -3.05
C GLY A 180 4.39 27.06 -2.72
N TYR A 181 3.29 27.77 -2.43
CA TYR A 181 3.33 29.15 -1.91
C TYR A 181 3.91 29.19 -0.50
N ALA A 182 3.32 28.44 0.43
CA ALA A 182 3.66 28.48 1.86
C ALA A 182 5.12 28.09 2.15
N ARG A 183 5.66 27.08 1.41
CA ARG A 183 7.03 26.63 1.58
C ARG A 183 8.07 27.73 1.31
N ARG A 184 7.78 28.69 0.43
CA ARG A 184 8.72 29.81 0.15
C ARG A 184 8.89 30.75 1.34
N MET A 185 7.94 30.75 2.30
CA MET A 185 8.04 31.54 3.51
C MET A 185 9.23 31.14 4.41
N ILE A 186 9.82 29.93 4.20
CA ILE A 186 11.05 29.52 4.90
C ILE A 186 12.22 30.50 4.67
N HIS A 187 12.20 31.21 3.54
CA HIS A 187 13.25 32.19 3.20
C HIS A 187 12.92 33.62 3.65
N SER A 188 11.75 33.83 4.26
CA SER A 188 11.34 35.13 4.81
C SER A 188 12.05 35.39 6.14
N THR A 189 12.15 36.65 6.53
CA THR A 189 12.70 37.03 7.84
C THR A 189 11.70 36.70 8.96
N ALA A 190 12.18 36.06 10.03
CA ALA A 190 11.41 35.80 11.26
C ALA A 190 12.37 35.56 12.42
N ASP A 191 11.85 35.55 13.66
CA ASP A 191 12.57 35.03 14.81
C ASP A 191 12.69 33.48 14.74
N GLU A 192 13.55 32.91 15.57
CA GLU A 192 13.87 31.48 15.58
C GLU A 192 12.64 30.63 15.93
N ARG A 193 11.79 31.09 16.84
CA ARG A 193 10.57 30.40 17.23
C ARG A 193 9.58 30.34 16.07
N THR A 194 9.28 31.47 15.44
CA THR A 194 8.36 31.57 14.31
C THR A 194 8.85 30.70 13.14
N HIS A 195 10.17 30.67 12.87
CA HIS A 195 10.76 29.78 11.87
C HIS A 195 10.59 28.30 12.21
N ARG A 196 10.77 27.92 13.48
CA ARG A 196 10.55 26.54 13.93
C ARG A 196 9.08 26.16 13.76
N ASP A 197 8.15 26.99 14.24
CA ASP A 197 6.71 26.74 14.16
C ASP A 197 6.22 26.68 12.70
N LEU A 198 6.79 27.48 11.81
CA LEU A 198 6.55 27.38 10.37
C LEU A 198 7.02 26.01 9.81
N LYS A 199 8.20 25.55 10.20
CA LYS A 199 8.69 24.22 9.76
C LYS A 199 7.79 23.09 10.22
N VAL A 200 7.28 23.14 11.47
CA VAL A 200 6.30 22.18 11.99
C VAL A 200 5.01 22.19 11.15
N SER A 201 4.45 23.39 10.90
CA SER A 201 3.25 23.55 10.10
C SER A 201 3.42 23.06 8.67
N LEU A 202 4.56 23.34 8.04
CA LEU A 202 4.90 22.87 6.70
C LEU A 202 5.17 21.36 6.67
N ALA A 203 5.76 20.79 7.73
CA ALA A 203 5.94 19.34 7.85
C ALA A 203 4.58 18.62 7.92
N ASP A 204 3.67 19.11 8.75
CA ASP A 204 2.32 18.56 8.85
C ASP A 204 1.56 18.68 7.51
N PHE A 205 1.67 19.84 6.84
CA PHE A 205 1.04 20.04 5.54
C PHE A 205 1.62 19.09 4.47
N SER A 206 2.95 18.99 4.39
CA SER A 206 3.62 18.06 3.47
C SER A 206 3.24 16.60 3.75
N SER A 207 3.10 16.24 5.03
CA SER A 207 2.65 14.93 5.45
C SER A 207 1.19 14.66 5.06
N MET A 208 0.31 15.65 5.16
CA MET A 208 -1.07 15.57 4.69
C MET A 208 -1.12 15.37 3.17
N LEU A 209 -0.35 16.14 2.41
CA LEU A 209 -0.25 15.96 0.95
C LEU A 209 0.27 14.57 0.57
N GLY A 210 1.33 14.09 1.24
CA GLY A 210 1.84 12.74 1.03
C GLY A 210 0.76 11.67 1.26
N TRP A 211 -0.09 11.87 2.27
CA TRP A 211 -1.21 10.97 2.53
C TRP A 211 -2.31 11.06 1.45
N SER A 212 -2.62 12.26 0.95
CA SER A 212 -3.58 12.44 -0.14
C SER A 212 -3.08 11.80 -1.45
N PHE A 213 -1.79 11.94 -1.78
CA PHE A 213 -1.19 11.24 -2.93
C PHE A 213 -1.22 9.72 -2.75
N HIS A 214 -0.93 9.20 -1.55
CA HIS A 214 -1.09 7.79 -1.25
C HIS A 214 -2.53 7.32 -1.44
N ASP A 215 -3.52 8.14 -1.05
CA ASP A 215 -4.93 7.79 -1.17
C ASP A 215 -5.40 7.70 -2.63
N ILE A 216 -4.85 8.51 -3.52
CA ILE A 216 -5.17 8.45 -4.95
C ILE A 216 -4.32 7.45 -5.75
N GLY A 217 -3.33 6.81 -5.11
CA GLY A 217 -2.49 5.78 -5.74
C GLY A 217 -1.13 6.29 -6.27
N ASP A 218 -0.83 7.60 -6.23
CA ASP A 218 0.48 8.13 -6.60
C ASP A 218 1.51 7.93 -5.47
N GLN A 219 2.05 6.71 -5.39
CA GLN A 219 2.99 6.33 -4.34
C GLN A 219 4.33 7.07 -4.48
N ALA A 220 4.73 7.44 -5.69
CA ALA A 220 5.97 8.19 -5.92
C ALA A 220 5.88 9.62 -5.35
N ALA A 221 4.80 10.34 -5.63
CA ALA A 221 4.54 11.64 -5.02
C ALA A 221 4.36 11.53 -3.50
N ALA A 222 3.62 10.50 -3.02
CA ALA A 222 3.45 10.24 -1.60
C ALA A 222 4.79 10.15 -0.86
N ARG A 223 5.73 9.34 -1.36
CA ARG A 223 7.08 9.19 -0.78
C ARG A 223 7.84 10.51 -0.76
N ARG A 224 7.78 11.29 -1.83
CA ARG A 224 8.49 12.58 -1.93
C ARG A 224 7.97 13.61 -0.92
N PHE A 225 6.64 13.74 -0.80
CA PHE A 225 6.04 14.67 0.16
C PHE A 225 6.26 14.19 1.61
N LEU A 226 6.18 12.88 1.89
CA LEU A 226 6.47 12.33 3.22
C LEU A 226 7.96 12.47 3.58
N MET A 227 8.88 12.29 2.64
CA MET A 227 10.30 12.56 2.86
C MET A 227 10.55 14.03 3.19
N ASN A 228 9.93 14.95 2.43
CA ASN A 228 10.04 16.37 2.71
C ASN A 228 9.45 16.74 4.10
N ALA A 229 8.34 16.13 4.48
CA ALA A 229 7.75 16.28 5.80
C ALA A 229 8.72 15.81 6.91
N LEU A 230 9.36 14.65 6.71
CA LEU A 230 10.33 14.11 7.69
C LEU A 230 11.54 15.02 7.85
N VAL A 231 12.07 15.57 6.76
CA VAL A 231 13.16 16.56 6.79
C VAL A 231 12.76 17.78 7.63
N LEU A 232 11.59 18.34 7.36
CA LEU A 232 11.11 19.54 8.09
C LEU A 232 10.83 19.26 9.57
N ALA A 233 10.24 18.10 9.89
CA ALA A 233 9.98 17.68 11.26
C ALA A 233 11.29 17.49 12.04
N LYS A 234 12.32 16.91 11.40
CA LYS A 234 13.66 16.75 11.97
C LYS A 234 14.35 18.11 12.18
N ASP A 235 14.28 19.01 11.19
CA ASP A 235 14.83 20.38 11.30
C ASP A 235 14.14 21.23 12.37
N ALA A 236 12.91 20.89 12.74
CA ALA A 236 12.15 21.53 13.79
C ALA A 236 12.31 20.85 15.17
N ASP A 237 13.05 19.73 15.25
CA ASP A 237 13.18 18.89 16.44
C ASP A 237 11.81 18.45 17.01
N GLU A 238 10.95 17.87 16.12
CA GLU A 238 9.59 17.43 16.45
C GLU A 238 9.46 15.90 16.26
N PRO A 239 9.90 15.09 17.24
CA PRO A 239 9.94 13.64 17.13
C PRO A 239 8.55 13.00 17.03
N SER A 240 7.53 13.60 17.62
CA SER A 240 6.15 13.11 17.55
C SER A 240 5.61 13.16 16.12
N LEU A 241 5.84 14.29 15.42
CA LEU A 241 5.47 14.40 14.00
C LEU A 241 6.30 13.47 13.12
N ALA A 242 7.60 13.33 13.40
CA ALA A 242 8.47 12.39 12.69
C ALA A 242 7.96 10.94 12.81
N ALA A 243 7.53 10.51 13.99
CA ALA A 243 6.92 9.19 14.20
C ALA A 243 5.67 8.99 13.34
N SER A 244 4.76 9.98 13.32
CA SER A 244 3.56 9.96 12.51
C SER A 244 3.85 9.91 11.00
N ILE A 245 4.90 10.56 10.54
CA ILE A 245 5.34 10.52 9.14
C ILE A 245 5.92 9.12 8.80
N LEU A 246 6.72 8.55 9.69
CA LEU A 246 7.29 7.21 9.53
C LEU A 246 6.21 6.11 9.48
N TYR A 247 5.15 6.25 10.29
CA TYR A 247 3.94 5.43 10.16
C TYR A 247 3.37 5.51 8.74
N ARG A 248 3.21 6.72 8.19
CA ARG A 248 2.64 6.90 6.83
C ARG A 248 3.53 6.31 5.74
N LEU A 249 4.85 6.45 5.87
CA LEU A 249 5.82 5.80 4.97
C LEU A 249 5.68 4.27 5.02
N GLY A 250 5.52 3.69 6.21
CA GLY A 250 5.23 2.27 6.36
C GLY A 250 3.94 1.84 5.65
N ARG A 251 2.88 2.67 5.73
CA ARG A 251 1.61 2.40 5.03
C ARG A 251 1.75 2.45 3.51
N VAL A 252 2.55 3.39 2.99
CA VAL A 252 2.89 3.45 1.54
C VAL A 252 3.59 2.17 1.11
N SER A 253 4.59 1.71 1.86
CA SER A 253 5.32 0.47 1.56
C SER A 253 4.41 -0.77 1.61
N MET A 254 3.48 -0.86 2.57
CA MET A 254 2.50 -1.96 2.61
C MET A 254 1.55 -1.95 1.41
N GLN A 255 1.12 -0.79 0.94
CA GLN A 255 0.26 -0.67 -0.25
C GLN A 255 0.96 -1.18 -1.52
N GLU A 256 2.27 -1.05 -1.59
CA GLU A 256 3.10 -1.58 -2.68
C GLU A 256 3.55 -3.03 -2.44
N ALA A 257 2.92 -3.75 -1.51
CA ALA A 257 3.25 -5.12 -1.13
C ALA A 257 4.74 -5.31 -0.71
N GLN A 258 5.29 -4.30 0.00
CA GLN A 258 6.66 -4.29 0.52
C GLN A 258 6.70 -4.35 2.07
N PRO A 259 6.20 -5.44 2.69
CA PRO A 259 6.07 -5.50 4.15
C PRO A 259 7.41 -5.44 4.90
N VAL A 260 8.52 -5.91 4.31
CA VAL A 260 9.86 -5.83 4.92
C VAL A 260 10.36 -4.37 4.97
N GLU A 261 10.08 -3.58 3.95
CA GLU A 261 10.39 -2.15 3.95
C GLU A 261 9.50 -1.42 4.97
N ALA A 262 8.20 -1.76 5.00
CA ALA A 262 7.27 -1.21 5.96
C ALA A 262 7.72 -1.43 7.42
N LEU A 263 8.18 -2.65 7.76
CA LEU A 263 8.70 -2.97 9.09
C LEU A 263 9.83 -2.02 9.50
N LYS A 264 10.77 -1.72 8.60
CA LYS A 264 11.85 -0.77 8.88
C LYS A 264 11.31 0.62 9.22
N MET A 265 10.37 1.14 8.42
CA MET A 265 9.76 2.46 8.67
C MET A 265 9.04 2.49 10.01
N LEU A 266 8.27 1.45 10.31
CA LEU A 266 7.51 1.35 11.56
C LEU A 266 8.42 1.26 12.78
N GLN A 267 9.51 0.49 12.72
CA GLN A 267 10.50 0.38 13.80
C GLN A 267 11.24 1.70 14.04
N LEU A 268 11.62 2.43 12.99
CA LEU A 268 12.17 3.78 13.11
C LEU A 268 11.16 4.73 13.76
N GLY A 269 9.88 4.62 13.39
CA GLY A 269 8.79 5.39 13.99
C GLY A 269 8.60 5.08 15.47
N GLN A 270 8.72 3.81 15.89
CA GLN A 270 8.62 3.41 17.30
C GLN A 270 9.69 4.09 18.16
N LEU A 271 10.92 4.18 17.68
CA LEU A 271 12.00 4.90 18.38
C LEU A 271 11.67 6.39 18.52
N ALA A 272 11.22 7.04 17.43
CA ALA A 272 10.84 8.45 17.48
C ALA A 272 9.64 8.72 18.41
N ALA A 273 8.65 7.81 18.44
CA ALA A 273 7.48 7.93 19.33
C ALA A 273 7.85 7.70 20.80
N GLN A 274 8.79 6.80 21.08
CA GLN A 274 9.33 6.61 22.44
C GLN A 274 10.09 7.83 22.91
N ASP A 275 10.92 8.43 22.08
CA ASP A 275 11.63 9.68 22.38
C ASP A 275 10.65 10.84 22.64
N ALA A 276 9.53 10.87 21.91
CA ALA A 276 8.45 11.83 22.13
C ALA A 276 7.61 11.56 23.38
N GLY A 277 7.72 10.38 23.99
CA GLY A 277 6.89 9.97 25.13
C GLY A 277 5.41 9.82 24.78
N ASP A 278 5.07 9.37 23.54
CA ASP A 278 3.70 9.17 23.05
C ASP A 278 3.35 7.66 22.93
N PRO A 279 2.84 7.02 24.01
CA PRO A 279 2.47 5.61 23.99
C PRO A 279 1.37 5.29 22.96
N ALA A 280 0.46 6.21 22.67
CA ALA A 280 -0.60 6.01 21.68
C ALA A 280 -0.01 5.87 20.26
N GLU A 281 1.00 6.68 19.94
CA GLU A 281 1.72 6.56 18.67
C GLU A 281 2.53 5.24 18.60
N VAL A 282 3.20 4.85 19.70
CA VAL A 282 3.89 3.57 19.80
C VAL A 282 2.91 2.42 19.56
N ALA A 283 1.71 2.47 20.17
CA ALA A 283 0.65 1.49 19.96
C ALA A 283 0.23 1.41 18.49
N ARG A 284 0.00 2.56 17.84
CA ARG A 284 -0.35 2.62 16.42
C ARG A 284 0.72 1.99 15.53
N LEU A 285 1.98 2.23 15.82
CA LEU A 285 3.11 1.67 15.07
C LEU A 285 3.21 0.15 15.27
N HIS A 286 3.04 -0.37 16.49
CA HIS A 286 3.01 -1.80 16.75
C HIS A 286 1.80 -2.49 16.08
N ALA A 287 0.62 -1.86 16.08
CA ALA A 287 -0.54 -2.40 15.38
C ALA A 287 -0.26 -2.53 13.86
N ASN A 288 0.42 -1.56 13.26
CA ASN A 288 0.81 -1.61 11.85
C ASN A 288 1.99 -2.58 11.58
N GLU A 289 2.88 -2.77 12.55
CA GLU A 289 3.89 -3.83 12.53
C GLU A 289 3.22 -5.22 12.47
N ALA A 290 2.15 -5.43 13.23
CA ALA A 290 1.34 -6.65 13.16
C ALA A 290 0.76 -6.88 11.75
N LEU A 291 0.25 -5.84 11.10
CA LEU A 291 -0.23 -5.94 9.71
C LEU A 291 0.88 -6.34 8.74
N ALA A 292 2.05 -5.74 8.86
CA ALA A 292 3.20 -6.10 8.01
C ALA A 292 3.65 -7.55 8.24
N TYR A 293 3.65 -8.05 9.48
CA TYR A 293 3.91 -9.45 9.78
C TYR A 293 2.80 -10.38 9.25
N ALA A 294 1.53 -9.95 9.29
CA ALA A 294 0.43 -10.72 8.71
C ALA A 294 0.61 -10.90 7.19
N MET A 295 1.03 -9.85 6.47
CA MET A 295 1.37 -9.93 5.04
C MET A 295 2.53 -10.88 4.75
N LEU A 296 3.40 -11.14 5.73
CA LEU A 296 4.51 -12.10 5.63
C LEU A 296 4.11 -13.51 6.09
N GLY A 297 2.87 -13.72 6.57
CA GLY A 297 2.40 -14.99 7.14
C GLY A 297 3.14 -15.36 8.45
N LYS A 298 3.59 -14.37 9.24
CA LYS A 298 4.36 -14.55 10.48
C LYS A 298 3.46 -14.45 11.71
N HIS A 299 2.62 -15.46 11.91
CA HIS A 299 1.58 -15.48 12.96
C HIS A 299 2.08 -15.09 14.35
N ASP A 300 3.14 -15.72 14.86
CA ASP A 300 3.64 -15.46 16.22
C ASP A 300 4.05 -14.00 16.40
N HIS A 301 4.72 -13.42 15.38
CA HIS A 301 5.11 -12.01 15.38
C HIS A 301 3.90 -11.07 15.33
N VAL A 302 2.80 -11.49 14.69
CA VAL A 302 1.53 -10.74 14.71
C VAL A 302 0.98 -10.65 16.12
N LEU A 303 0.88 -11.78 16.82
CA LEU A 303 0.37 -11.82 18.20
C LEU A 303 1.24 -10.98 19.15
N ASP A 304 2.57 -11.10 19.04
CA ASP A 304 3.50 -10.32 19.82
C ASP A 304 3.36 -8.80 19.56
N ALA A 305 3.19 -8.40 18.31
CA ALA A 305 3.03 -6.99 17.95
C ALA A 305 1.68 -6.44 18.42
N LEU A 306 0.58 -7.22 18.31
CA LEU A 306 -0.72 -6.82 18.84
C LEU A 306 -0.70 -6.72 20.38
N ALA A 307 -0.05 -7.65 21.08
CA ALA A 307 0.08 -7.57 22.53
C ALA A 307 0.85 -6.32 22.98
N ARG A 308 1.92 -5.95 22.27
CA ARG A 308 2.65 -4.69 22.52
C ARG A 308 1.75 -3.47 22.23
N ALA A 309 1.00 -3.49 21.13
CA ALA A 309 0.08 -2.41 20.80
C ALA A 309 -0.98 -2.20 21.89
N GLU A 310 -1.58 -3.30 22.40
CA GLU A 310 -2.56 -3.26 23.48
C GLU A 310 -1.96 -2.74 24.78
N HIS A 311 -0.76 -3.20 25.14
CA HIS A 311 -0.03 -2.70 26.31
C HIS A 311 0.19 -1.19 26.23
N GLU A 312 0.67 -0.67 25.11
CA GLU A 312 0.94 0.75 24.96
C GLU A 312 -0.36 1.58 24.88
N MET A 313 -1.44 1.04 24.28
CA MET A 313 -2.76 1.68 24.33
C MET A 313 -3.27 1.82 25.78
N GLY A 314 -3.05 0.81 26.63
CA GLY A 314 -3.40 0.86 28.04
C GLY A 314 -2.61 1.90 28.84
N ARG A 315 -1.42 2.29 28.35
CA ARG A 315 -0.57 3.33 28.95
C ARG A 315 -0.86 4.73 28.42
N ALA A 316 -1.63 4.84 27.33
CA ALA A 316 -1.88 6.12 26.68
C ALA A 316 -2.71 7.04 27.58
N ASP A 317 -2.15 8.19 27.92
CA ASP A 317 -2.85 9.27 28.61
C ASP A 317 -3.48 10.20 27.57
N LYS A 318 -4.81 10.25 27.53
CA LYS A 318 -5.57 11.07 26.57
C LYS A 318 -5.18 12.56 26.59
N SER A 319 -4.67 13.06 27.70
CA SER A 319 -4.22 14.45 27.84
C SER A 319 -2.84 14.72 27.22
N ARG A 320 -2.09 13.66 26.89
CA ARG A 320 -0.71 13.71 26.39
C ARG A 320 -0.54 13.16 24.98
N VAL A 321 -1.64 12.72 24.36
CA VAL A 321 -1.59 12.20 22.99
C VAL A 321 -1.30 13.33 22.01
N SER A 322 -0.36 13.10 21.13
CA SER A 322 0.02 14.06 20.08
C SER A 322 -1.18 14.39 19.18
N PRO A 323 -1.30 15.65 18.71
CA PRO A 323 -2.35 16.03 17.76
C PRO A 323 -2.38 15.16 16.51
N TRP A 324 -1.20 14.70 16.04
CA TRP A 324 -1.08 13.87 14.83
C TRP A 324 -1.51 12.42 15.06
N THR A 325 -1.48 11.91 16.29
CA THR A 325 -1.98 10.60 16.67
C THR A 325 -3.49 10.65 16.95
N THR A 326 -3.95 11.62 17.72
CA THR A 326 -5.37 11.78 18.10
C THR A 326 -6.30 11.88 16.90
N LEU A 327 -5.85 12.52 15.81
CA LEU A 327 -6.63 12.71 14.60
C LEU A 327 -6.92 11.40 13.84
N TYR A 328 -6.18 10.32 14.11
CA TYR A 328 -6.18 9.13 13.25
C TYR A 328 -6.16 7.79 13.97
N PHE A 329 -6.09 7.76 15.28
CA PHE A 329 -5.99 6.53 16.05
C PHE A 329 -6.74 6.59 17.37
N THR A 330 -8.04 6.36 17.28
CA THR A 330 -8.95 6.18 18.42
C THR A 330 -9.01 4.70 18.83
N PRO A 331 -9.59 4.34 19.98
CA PRO A 331 -9.84 2.93 20.32
C PRO A 331 -10.61 2.17 19.22
N GLY A 332 -11.63 2.80 18.61
CA GLY A 332 -12.37 2.21 17.51
C GLY A 332 -11.53 2.02 16.23
N ASP A 333 -10.54 2.92 15.98
CA ASP A 333 -9.59 2.72 14.88
C ASP A 333 -8.64 1.54 15.18
N TYR A 334 -8.26 1.32 16.43
CA TYR A 334 -7.47 0.16 16.83
C TYR A 334 -8.24 -1.15 16.61
N THR A 335 -9.52 -1.21 17.02
CA THR A 335 -10.39 -2.37 16.79
C THR A 335 -10.54 -2.68 15.29
N GLY A 336 -10.81 -1.65 14.46
CA GLY A 336 -10.86 -1.81 13.01
C GLY A 336 -9.52 -2.22 12.40
N HIS A 337 -8.40 -1.84 13.01
CA HIS A 337 -7.08 -2.26 12.59
C HIS A 337 -6.82 -3.74 12.92
N GLN A 338 -7.28 -4.23 14.08
CA GLN A 338 -7.24 -5.66 14.41
C GLN A 338 -8.04 -6.46 13.37
N ALA A 339 -9.24 -6.00 12.98
CA ALA A 339 -10.00 -6.62 11.89
C ALA A 339 -9.18 -6.72 10.61
N LEU A 340 -8.47 -5.66 10.22
CA LEU A 340 -7.61 -5.65 9.04
C LEU A 340 -6.42 -6.62 9.16
N VAL A 341 -5.81 -6.75 10.33
CA VAL A 341 -4.72 -7.70 10.58
C VAL A 341 -5.20 -9.14 10.40
N TYR A 342 -6.36 -9.51 11.00
CA TYR A 342 -6.91 -10.85 10.85
C TYR A 342 -7.42 -11.13 9.42
N ASN A 343 -7.97 -10.13 8.72
CA ASN A 343 -8.29 -10.22 7.29
C ASN A 343 -7.04 -10.54 6.45
N SER A 344 -5.93 -9.88 6.76
CA SER A 344 -4.65 -10.14 6.09
C SER A 344 -4.14 -11.55 6.39
N LEU A 345 -4.14 -11.98 7.66
CA LEU A 345 -3.79 -13.35 8.05
C LEU A 345 -4.64 -14.38 7.30
N SER A 346 -5.96 -14.19 7.22
CA SER A 346 -6.85 -15.06 6.46
C SER A 346 -6.46 -15.15 4.98
N GLY A 347 -6.11 -14.01 4.36
CA GLY A 347 -5.73 -13.98 2.95
C GLY A 347 -4.38 -14.61 2.64
N TYR A 348 -3.44 -14.64 3.58
CA TYR A 348 -2.10 -15.21 3.42
C TYR A 348 -1.91 -16.59 4.06
N ALA A 349 -2.92 -17.12 4.79
CA ALA A 349 -2.86 -18.43 5.37
C ALA A 349 -2.79 -19.54 4.29
N LYS A 350 -1.97 -20.55 4.55
CA LYS A 350 -1.80 -21.70 3.64
C LYS A 350 -2.77 -22.84 3.94
N ASP A 351 -3.25 -22.92 5.15
CA ASP A 351 -4.21 -23.90 5.65
C ASP A 351 -5.61 -23.29 5.65
N GLU A 352 -6.58 -23.98 5.05
CA GLU A 352 -7.96 -23.48 4.89
C GLU A 352 -8.68 -23.35 6.24
N THR A 353 -8.43 -24.27 7.18
CA THR A 353 -9.03 -24.20 8.51
C THR A 353 -8.55 -22.97 9.26
N GLN A 354 -7.24 -22.74 9.24
CA GLN A 354 -6.62 -21.56 9.84
C GLN A 354 -7.07 -20.26 9.14
N ALA A 355 -7.19 -20.27 7.81
CA ALA A 355 -7.71 -19.15 7.05
C ALA A 355 -9.12 -18.76 7.50
N ARG A 356 -9.98 -19.76 7.70
CA ARG A 356 -11.35 -19.58 8.18
C ARG A 356 -11.41 -19.07 9.62
N GLU A 357 -10.58 -19.60 10.53
CA GLU A 357 -10.48 -19.10 11.89
C GLU A 357 -10.10 -17.62 11.94
N TYR A 358 -9.14 -17.19 11.12
CA TYR A 358 -8.78 -15.79 11.00
C TYR A 358 -9.91 -14.95 10.39
N ALA A 359 -10.64 -15.48 9.41
CA ALA A 359 -11.79 -14.79 8.83
C ALA A 359 -12.89 -14.54 9.88
N VAL A 360 -13.19 -15.53 10.74
CA VAL A 360 -14.14 -15.38 11.86
C VAL A 360 -13.69 -14.26 12.81
N ARG A 361 -12.40 -14.25 13.18
CA ARG A 361 -11.86 -13.16 14.02
C ARG A 361 -11.93 -11.79 13.34
N ALA A 362 -11.69 -11.72 12.03
CA ALA A 362 -11.82 -10.49 11.27
C ALA A 362 -13.26 -9.97 11.26
N VAL A 363 -14.27 -10.88 11.16
CA VAL A 363 -15.70 -10.52 11.27
C VAL A 363 -16.02 -9.94 12.65
N GLU A 364 -15.60 -10.62 13.74
CA GLU A 364 -15.84 -10.17 15.11
C GLU A 364 -15.33 -8.74 15.34
N PHE A 365 -14.05 -8.49 15.00
CA PHE A 365 -13.45 -7.17 15.17
C PHE A 365 -14.04 -6.11 14.25
N ALA A 366 -14.40 -6.46 13.00
CA ALA A 366 -15.02 -5.52 12.09
C ALA A 366 -16.41 -5.10 12.57
N GLN A 367 -17.23 -6.03 13.04
CA GLN A 367 -18.55 -5.74 13.63
C GLN A 367 -18.41 -4.87 14.89
N GLN A 368 -17.46 -5.18 15.75
CA GLN A 368 -17.17 -4.37 16.94
C GLN A 368 -16.76 -2.95 16.53
N ALA A 369 -15.83 -2.79 15.59
CA ALA A 369 -15.37 -1.49 15.11
C ALA A 369 -16.50 -0.65 14.51
N ILE A 370 -17.43 -1.29 13.79
CA ILE A 370 -18.60 -0.61 13.19
C ILE A 370 -19.56 -0.16 14.32
N THR A 371 -19.79 -0.99 15.32
CA THR A 371 -20.69 -0.71 16.45
C THR A 371 -20.12 0.39 17.36
N GLU A 372 -18.81 0.35 17.62
CA GLU A 372 -18.10 1.35 18.45
C GLU A 372 -17.78 2.65 17.71
N SER A 373 -18.10 2.74 16.41
CA SER A 373 -17.81 3.91 15.59
C SER A 373 -18.59 5.14 16.07
N GLY A 374 -17.88 6.09 16.67
CA GLY A 374 -18.42 7.41 17.02
C GLY A 374 -18.61 8.28 15.76
N PRO A 375 -19.30 9.44 15.91
CA PRO A 375 -19.55 10.40 14.83
C PRO A 375 -18.25 10.97 14.22
N ASP A 376 -17.19 11.03 15.01
CA ASP A 376 -15.89 11.60 14.63
C ASP A 376 -15.04 10.66 13.75
N ARG A 377 -15.41 9.39 13.65
CA ARG A 377 -14.69 8.43 12.80
C ARG A 377 -14.91 8.74 11.32
N SER A 378 -13.82 8.81 10.54
CA SER A 378 -13.90 9.17 9.13
C SER A 378 -14.80 8.23 8.33
N ARG A 379 -15.51 8.77 7.33
CA ARG A 379 -16.33 7.96 6.42
C ARG A 379 -15.50 6.84 5.77
N ARG A 380 -14.27 7.17 5.36
CA ARG A 380 -13.34 6.22 4.74
C ARG A 380 -12.98 5.06 5.69
N SER A 381 -12.71 5.33 6.99
CA SER A 381 -12.43 4.27 7.97
C SER A 381 -13.61 3.32 8.10
N ARG A 382 -14.83 3.85 8.23
CA ARG A 382 -16.07 3.03 8.29
C ARG A 382 -16.29 2.19 7.03
N THR A 383 -16.03 2.75 5.85
CA THR A 383 -16.12 1.99 4.59
C THR A 383 -15.09 0.85 4.56
N PHE A 384 -13.87 1.09 5.05
CA PHE A 384 -12.84 0.04 5.12
C PHE A 384 -13.19 -1.08 6.08
N ASP A 385 -13.81 -0.79 7.24
CA ASP A 385 -14.28 -1.84 8.15
C ASP A 385 -15.37 -2.70 7.52
N ARG A 386 -16.28 -2.08 6.75
CA ARG A 386 -17.31 -2.82 6.01
C ARG A 386 -16.74 -3.65 4.86
N ILE A 387 -15.68 -3.19 4.19
CA ILE A 387 -14.96 -4.02 3.21
C ILE A 387 -14.40 -5.25 3.89
N VAL A 388 -13.71 -5.09 5.04
CA VAL A 388 -13.18 -6.22 5.81
C VAL A 388 -14.31 -7.16 6.25
N LEU A 389 -15.43 -6.62 6.74
CA LEU A 389 -16.59 -7.39 7.15
C LEU A 389 -17.16 -8.22 5.99
N SER A 390 -17.49 -7.58 4.88
CA SER A 390 -18.03 -8.26 3.69
C SER A 390 -17.10 -9.36 3.18
N THR A 391 -15.81 -9.03 3.02
CA THR A 391 -14.79 -9.98 2.54
C THR A 391 -14.75 -11.25 3.40
N ASN A 392 -14.80 -11.10 4.73
CA ASN A 392 -14.66 -12.23 5.62
C ASN A 392 -15.97 -12.96 5.89
N LEU A 393 -17.13 -12.32 5.78
CA LEU A 393 -18.43 -13.01 5.71
C LEU A 393 -18.49 -13.95 4.50
N LEU A 394 -18.02 -13.49 3.33
CA LEU A 394 -17.92 -14.35 2.15
C LEU A 394 -16.94 -15.51 2.37
N ARG A 395 -15.79 -15.30 2.99
CA ARG A 395 -14.82 -16.36 3.31
C ARG A 395 -15.34 -17.37 4.34
N THR A 396 -16.27 -16.98 5.20
CA THR A 396 -16.91 -17.86 6.18
C THR A 396 -18.18 -18.56 5.69
N ASN A 397 -18.53 -18.38 4.41
CA ASN A 397 -19.74 -18.90 3.77
C ASN A 397 -21.05 -18.23 4.22
N GLU A 398 -20.98 -17.04 4.77
CA GLU A 398 -22.16 -16.21 5.07
C GLU A 398 -22.50 -15.32 3.87
N LEU A 399 -22.91 -15.96 2.77
CA LEU A 399 -23.03 -15.33 1.45
C LEU A 399 -24.00 -14.14 1.44
N ASP A 400 -25.22 -14.33 1.94
CA ASP A 400 -26.26 -13.29 1.90
C ASP A 400 -25.83 -12.05 2.66
N ALA A 401 -25.34 -12.23 3.89
CA ALA A 401 -24.85 -11.11 4.71
C ALA A 401 -23.63 -10.43 4.07
N GLY A 402 -22.70 -11.20 3.50
CA GLY A 402 -21.52 -10.68 2.80
C GLY A 402 -21.87 -9.84 1.59
N VAL A 403 -22.85 -10.28 0.77
CA VAL A 403 -23.33 -9.56 -0.41
C VAL A 403 -24.08 -8.29 -0.03
N ASP A 404 -24.92 -8.31 1.00
CA ASP A 404 -25.68 -7.13 1.45
C ASP A 404 -24.71 -6.01 1.93
N VAL A 405 -23.71 -6.37 2.74
CA VAL A 405 -22.68 -5.42 3.18
C VAL A 405 -21.88 -4.90 1.98
N ALA A 406 -21.56 -5.76 0.99
CA ALA A 406 -20.84 -5.36 -0.21
C ALA A 406 -21.58 -4.33 -1.04
N ARG A 407 -22.90 -4.49 -1.22
CA ARG A 407 -23.74 -3.53 -1.97
C ARG A 407 -23.72 -2.13 -1.33
N ASP A 408 -23.78 -2.06 -0.01
CA ASP A 408 -23.66 -0.80 0.73
C ASP A 408 -22.27 -0.16 0.52
N VAL A 409 -21.22 -0.96 0.59
CA VAL A 409 -19.82 -0.52 0.38
C VAL A 409 -19.61 0.02 -1.03
N ILE A 410 -20.17 -0.63 -2.06
CA ILE A 410 -20.07 -0.18 -3.46
C ILE A 410 -20.66 1.21 -3.61
N ASN A 411 -21.85 1.45 -3.05
CA ASN A 411 -22.52 2.77 -3.09
C ASN A 411 -21.69 3.85 -2.37
N GLU A 412 -21.07 3.52 -1.25
CA GLU A 412 -20.19 4.44 -0.52
C GLU A 412 -18.89 4.75 -1.27
N ALA A 413 -18.28 3.73 -1.87
CA ALA A 413 -17.01 3.85 -2.58
C ALA A 413 -17.08 4.76 -3.81
N GLN A 414 -18.24 4.79 -4.50
CA GLN A 414 -18.45 5.69 -5.64
C GLN A 414 -18.39 7.18 -5.28
N VAL A 415 -18.68 7.53 -4.02
CA VAL A 415 -18.62 8.91 -3.53
C VAL A 415 -17.21 9.29 -3.08
N LEU A 416 -16.40 8.31 -2.67
CA LEU A 416 -15.04 8.52 -2.21
C LEU A 416 -14.07 8.56 -3.40
N ARG A 417 -13.36 9.69 -3.57
CA ARG A 417 -12.26 9.83 -4.53
C ARG A 417 -10.97 9.25 -3.96
N SER A 418 -10.97 7.92 -3.75
CA SER A 418 -9.91 7.17 -3.10
C SER A 418 -9.51 5.95 -3.93
N GLY A 419 -8.30 5.94 -4.49
CA GLY A 419 -7.74 4.79 -5.20
C GLY A 419 -7.57 3.59 -4.28
N ARG A 420 -7.19 3.82 -3.00
CA ARG A 420 -7.12 2.75 -1.99
C ARG A 420 -8.49 2.11 -1.72
N GLY A 421 -9.55 2.91 -1.69
CA GLY A 421 -10.90 2.39 -1.54
C GLY A 421 -11.25 1.45 -2.69
N LEU A 422 -10.97 1.88 -3.92
CA LEU A 422 -11.21 1.08 -5.12
C LEU A 422 -10.35 -0.21 -5.14
N SER A 423 -9.07 -0.13 -4.79
CA SER A 423 -8.20 -1.32 -4.76
C SER A 423 -8.66 -2.36 -3.72
N ARG A 424 -9.21 -1.92 -2.59
CA ARG A 424 -9.73 -2.83 -1.55
C ARG A 424 -11.04 -3.52 -1.94
N LEU A 425 -11.84 -2.94 -2.85
CA LEU A 425 -13.01 -3.65 -3.37
C LEU A 425 -12.64 -4.95 -4.10
N ALA A 426 -11.41 -5.06 -4.60
CA ALA A 426 -10.91 -6.29 -5.20
C ALA A 426 -10.85 -7.46 -4.19
N GLU A 427 -10.70 -7.18 -2.89
CA GLU A 427 -10.72 -8.21 -1.84
C GLU A 427 -12.11 -8.86 -1.75
N ILE A 428 -13.18 -8.05 -1.83
CA ILE A 428 -14.57 -8.57 -1.88
C ILE A 428 -14.75 -9.41 -3.15
N GLY A 429 -14.29 -8.92 -4.30
CA GLY A 429 -14.40 -9.66 -5.57
C GLY A 429 -13.68 -11.00 -5.52
N ALA A 430 -12.48 -11.05 -4.95
CA ALA A 430 -11.73 -12.28 -4.78
C ALA A 430 -12.48 -13.28 -3.89
N ALA A 431 -13.07 -12.83 -2.78
CA ALA A 431 -13.86 -13.68 -1.90
C ALA A 431 -15.18 -14.15 -2.57
N ALA A 432 -15.89 -13.27 -3.28
CA ALA A 432 -17.12 -13.59 -3.98
C ALA A 432 -16.91 -14.61 -5.12
N SER A 433 -15.74 -14.62 -5.76
CA SER A 433 -15.44 -15.55 -6.87
C SER A 433 -15.47 -17.02 -6.45
N HIS A 434 -15.32 -17.33 -5.16
CA HIS A 434 -15.46 -18.70 -4.62
C HIS A 434 -16.93 -19.16 -4.57
N HIS A 435 -17.89 -18.26 -4.75
CA HIS A 435 -19.33 -18.51 -4.74
C HIS A 435 -19.97 -18.41 -6.13
N SER A 436 -19.23 -18.74 -7.18
CA SER A 436 -19.65 -18.59 -8.59
C SER A 436 -20.93 -19.36 -8.96
N GLY A 437 -21.40 -20.28 -8.14
CA GLY A 437 -22.69 -20.96 -8.29
C GLY A 437 -23.91 -20.16 -7.82
N SER A 438 -23.72 -19.01 -7.15
CA SER A 438 -24.79 -18.14 -6.69
C SER A 438 -25.00 -16.98 -7.66
N SER A 439 -26.27 -16.71 -8.03
CA SER A 439 -26.65 -15.55 -8.83
C SER A 439 -26.25 -14.23 -8.17
N ASP A 440 -26.43 -14.12 -6.83
CA ASP A 440 -26.10 -12.92 -6.08
C ASP A 440 -24.59 -12.62 -6.07
N ALA A 441 -23.76 -13.65 -5.99
CA ALA A 441 -22.32 -13.49 -6.09
C ALA A 441 -21.88 -13.06 -7.50
N VAL A 442 -22.50 -13.62 -8.55
CA VAL A 442 -22.23 -13.23 -9.95
C VAL A 442 -22.63 -11.78 -10.20
N ASP A 443 -23.81 -11.37 -9.73
CA ASP A 443 -24.30 -9.99 -9.84
C ASP A 443 -23.38 -9.01 -9.09
N LEU A 444 -22.92 -9.39 -7.91
CA LEU A 444 -21.95 -8.60 -7.14
C LEU A 444 -20.64 -8.41 -7.91
N LEU A 445 -20.09 -9.45 -8.52
CA LEU A 445 -18.88 -9.37 -9.34
C LEU A 445 -19.06 -8.41 -10.53
N HIS A 446 -20.21 -8.43 -11.20
CA HIS A 446 -20.53 -7.48 -12.27
C HIS A 446 -20.60 -6.03 -11.76
N GLN A 447 -21.19 -5.79 -10.58
CA GLN A 447 -21.23 -4.47 -9.97
C GLN A 447 -19.84 -3.95 -9.61
N LEU A 448 -19.00 -4.77 -9.01
CA LEU A 448 -17.62 -4.43 -8.68
C LEU A 448 -16.79 -4.08 -9.92
N GLU A 449 -16.93 -4.84 -11.00
CA GLU A 449 -16.26 -4.55 -12.27
C GLU A 449 -16.77 -3.25 -12.91
N SER A 450 -18.08 -2.97 -12.83
CA SER A 450 -18.64 -1.70 -13.30
C SER A 450 -18.04 -0.50 -12.57
N VAL A 451 -17.90 -0.58 -11.24
CA VAL A 451 -17.27 0.49 -10.44
C VAL A 451 -15.80 0.69 -10.85
N ARG A 452 -15.08 -0.39 -11.06
CA ARG A 452 -13.67 -0.36 -11.48
C ARG A 452 -13.48 0.32 -12.84
N THR A 453 -14.39 0.03 -13.80
CA THR A 453 -14.30 0.57 -15.17
C THR A 453 -14.79 2.01 -15.28
N THR A 454 -15.71 2.44 -14.41
CA THR A 454 -16.26 3.80 -14.39
C THR A 454 -15.43 4.77 -13.53
N ALA A 455 -14.54 4.27 -12.69
CA ALA A 455 -13.66 5.10 -11.85
C ALA A 455 -12.73 5.97 -12.71
N PRO A 456 -12.44 7.22 -12.29
CA PRO A 456 -11.46 8.07 -12.98
C PRO A 456 -10.11 7.35 -13.11
N LYS A 457 -9.49 7.44 -14.31
CA LYS A 457 -8.18 6.80 -14.58
C LYS A 457 -7.10 7.15 -13.56
N ALA A 458 -7.12 8.36 -13.02
CA ALA A 458 -6.21 8.80 -11.96
C ALA A 458 -6.34 8.02 -10.63
N LEU A 459 -7.46 7.29 -10.43
CA LEU A 459 -7.70 6.50 -9.21
C LEU A 459 -7.53 4.99 -9.44
N THR A 460 -7.32 4.56 -10.69
CA THR A 460 -7.19 3.13 -11.07
C THR A 460 -5.79 2.78 -11.57
N ALA A 461 -4.86 3.74 -11.59
CA ALA A 461 -3.47 3.58 -12.05
C ALA A 461 -2.59 2.91 -11.00
#